data_e447031be39f76ac7843aff5d75dd835
#
_entry.id   e447031be39f76ac7843aff5d75dd835
#
_cell.length_a   1.000
_cell.length_b   1.000
_cell.length_c   1.000
_cell.angle_alpha   90.00
_cell.angle_beta   90.00
_cell.angle_gamma   90.00
#
_symmetry.space_group_name_H-M   'P 1'
#
loop_
_entity.id
_entity.type
_entity.pdbx_description
1 polymer ?
#
loop_
_entity_poly.entity_id
_entity_poly.type
_entity_poly.pdbx_seq_one_letter_code
_entity_poly.pdbx_strand_id
1 'polypeptide(L)'
;DELVIKEVDGSGGHGMLIGPKSTKQEIEDFSSKLKLHPEGYIAQPTLDLSSSPTLIDNEISGRRVDLRPFCLLGEKVQLCPGGLTRVALGKGSYVVNSSQGGGVKDTWVLAD
;
A
#
# COMPACT_ATOMS: atom_id res chain seq x y z
N ASP A 1 -7.50 6.80 -14.77
CA ASP A 1 -6.72 7.73 -13.93
C ASP A 1 -6.92 7.52 -12.41
N GLU A 2 -8.02 6.87 -11.98
CA GLU A 2 -8.36 6.70 -10.55
C GLU A 2 -8.01 5.30 -10.00
N LEU A 3 -7.42 4.46 -10.82
CA LEU A 3 -7.14 3.07 -10.47
C LEU A 3 -5.69 2.84 -10.12
N VAL A 4 -5.47 1.86 -9.25
CA VAL A 4 -4.20 1.16 -9.10
C VAL A 4 -4.30 -0.16 -9.81
N ILE A 5 -3.36 -0.45 -10.71
CA ILE A 5 -3.27 -1.72 -11.42
C ILE A 5 -2.02 -2.45 -10.93
N LYS A 6 -2.15 -3.74 -10.66
CA LYS A 6 -1.10 -4.58 -10.08
C LYS A 6 -0.97 -5.87 -10.86
N GLU A 7 0.25 -6.37 -10.99
CA GLU A 7 0.48 -7.73 -11.45
C GLU A 7 -0.04 -8.75 -10.42
N VAL A 8 -0.69 -9.81 -10.90
CA VAL A 8 -1.25 -10.89 -10.04
C VAL A 8 -0.11 -11.59 -9.28
N ASP A 9 1.00 -11.86 -9.95
CA ASP A 9 2.17 -12.52 -9.39
C ASP A 9 3.21 -11.53 -8.84
N GLY A 10 2.89 -10.23 -8.86
CA GLY A 10 3.76 -9.16 -8.39
C GLY A 10 3.85 -9.11 -6.87
N SER A 11 4.99 -8.68 -6.36
CA SER A 11 5.21 -8.49 -4.93
C SER A 11 5.95 -7.18 -4.64
N GLY A 12 5.84 -6.70 -3.40
CA GLY A 12 6.61 -5.55 -2.94
C GLY A 12 6.22 -4.20 -3.56
N GLY A 13 5.13 -4.13 -4.34
CA GLY A 13 4.72 -2.92 -5.05
C GLY A 13 5.49 -2.67 -6.35
N HIS A 14 6.28 -3.64 -6.81
CA HIS A 14 6.86 -3.63 -8.14
C HIS A 14 5.81 -4.00 -9.19
N GLY A 15 5.95 -3.49 -10.41
CA GLY A 15 5.04 -3.80 -11.51
C GLY A 15 3.63 -3.23 -11.35
N MET A 16 3.42 -2.22 -10.50
CA MET A 16 2.12 -1.58 -10.36
C MET A 16 2.09 -0.17 -10.94
N LEU A 17 0.93 0.19 -11.48
CA LEU A 17 0.62 1.55 -11.93
C LEU A 17 -0.33 2.20 -10.91
N ILE A 18 0.04 3.39 -10.42
CA ILE A 18 -0.84 4.22 -9.59
C ILE A 18 -1.34 5.37 -10.46
N GLY A 19 -2.54 5.23 -11.02
CA GLY A 19 -3.10 6.17 -12.00
C GLY A 19 -2.97 7.64 -11.62
N PRO A 20 -3.36 8.08 -10.40
CA PRO A 20 -3.23 9.47 -9.98
C PRO A 20 -1.79 10.02 -9.88
N LYS A 21 -0.79 9.15 -9.93
CA LYS A 21 0.63 9.51 -9.83
C LYS A 21 1.41 9.31 -11.12
N SER A 22 0.78 8.68 -12.10
CA SER A 22 1.41 8.32 -13.36
C SER A 22 1.18 9.40 -14.42
N THR A 23 2.16 9.57 -15.27
CA THR A 23 2.05 10.41 -16.47
C THR A 23 1.14 9.75 -17.50
N LYS A 24 0.65 10.53 -18.45
CA LYS A 24 -0.16 10.00 -19.57
C LYS A 24 0.59 8.92 -20.34
N GLN A 25 1.89 9.11 -20.58
CA GLN A 25 2.71 8.15 -21.30
C GLN A 25 2.82 6.82 -20.54
N GLU A 26 3.07 6.85 -19.23
CA GLU A 26 3.11 5.64 -18.40
C GLU A 26 1.77 4.90 -18.41
N ILE A 27 0.65 5.63 -18.39
CA ILE A 27 -0.69 5.04 -18.47
C ILE A 27 -0.92 4.37 -19.85
N GLU A 28 -0.51 5.00 -20.94
CA GLU A 28 -0.62 4.46 -22.29
C GLU A 28 0.25 3.21 -22.48
N ASP A 29 1.50 3.25 -22.03
CA ASP A 29 2.43 2.15 -22.10
C ASP A 29 1.93 0.95 -21.27
N PHE A 30 1.41 1.22 -20.06
CA PHE A 30 0.85 0.19 -19.20
C PHE A 30 -0.45 -0.38 -19.75
N SER A 31 -1.31 0.47 -20.35
CA SER A 31 -2.54 0.04 -21.03
C SER A 31 -2.26 -0.91 -22.20
N SER A 32 -1.15 -0.68 -22.90
CA SER A 32 -0.73 -1.56 -23.99
C SER A 32 -0.30 -2.95 -23.48
N LYS A 33 0.44 -3.00 -22.35
CA LYS A 33 0.81 -4.26 -21.69
C LYS A 33 -0.42 -5.02 -21.17
N LEU A 34 -1.35 -4.28 -20.54
CA LEU A 34 -2.58 -4.85 -20.00
C LEU A 34 -3.48 -5.46 -21.08
N LYS A 35 -3.54 -4.85 -22.26
CA LYS A 35 -4.30 -5.40 -23.40
C LYS A 35 -3.70 -6.68 -23.97
N LEU A 36 -2.38 -6.85 -23.86
CA LEU A 36 -1.69 -8.06 -24.33
C LEU A 36 -1.86 -9.25 -23.39
N HIS A 37 -1.92 -9.00 -22.09
CA HIS A 37 -1.99 -10.04 -21.04
C HIS A 37 -2.95 -9.63 -19.92
N PRO A 38 -4.26 -9.47 -20.18
CA PRO A 38 -5.22 -8.96 -19.21
C PRO A 38 -5.36 -9.86 -17.97
N GLU A 39 -5.13 -11.17 -18.10
CA GLU A 39 -5.17 -12.14 -17.02
C GLU A 39 -4.05 -11.97 -15.98
N GLY A 40 -2.98 -11.29 -16.36
CA GLY A 40 -1.83 -11.04 -15.49
C GLY A 40 -2.01 -9.85 -14.54
N TYR A 41 -3.16 -9.16 -14.57
CA TYR A 41 -3.36 -7.92 -13.82
C TYR A 41 -4.68 -7.89 -13.08
N ILE A 42 -4.68 -7.17 -11.96
CA ILE A 42 -5.88 -6.78 -11.22
C ILE A 42 -5.93 -5.27 -11.09
N ALA A 43 -7.14 -4.72 -11.08
CA ALA A 43 -7.37 -3.29 -10.89
C ALA A 43 -8.22 -3.05 -9.63
N GLN A 44 -7.90 -2.01 -8.90
CA GLN A 44 -8.68 -1.55 -7.75
C GLN A 44 -8.75 -0.02 -7.74
N PRO A 45 -9.78 0.59 -7.15
CA PRO A 45 -9.79 2.02 -6.88
C PRO A 45 -8.59 2.43 -6.03
N THR A 46 -8.04 3.61 -6.29
CA THR A 46 -6.99 4.18 -5.44
C THR A 46 -7.59 4.53 -4.08
N LEU A 47 -7.00 3.99 -3.02
CA LEU A 47 -7.39 4.30 -1.65
C LEU A 47 -6.51 5.42 -1.11
N ASP A 48 -7.12 6.45 -0.53
CA ASP A 48 -6.38 7.45 0.24
C ASP A 48 -6.22 6.94 1.67
N LEU A 49 -5.03 6.40 1.94
CA LEU A 49 -4.71 5.80 3.24
C LEU A 49 -4.71 6.86 4.33
N SER A 50 -5.09 6.47 5.54
CA SER A 50 -4.96 7.30 6.73
C SER A 50 -3.52 7.79 6.91
N SER A 51 -3.36 8.94 7.50
CA SER A 51 -2.05 9.50 7.83
C SER A 51 -1.82 9.57 9.33
N SER A 52 -0.57 9.42 9.73
CA SER A 52 -0.13 9.52 11.13
C SER A 52 1.09 10.45 11.21
N PRO A 53 1.19 11.28 12.26
CA PRO A 53 2.38 12.07 12.52
C PRO A 53 3.61 11.17 12.59
N THR A 54 4.64 11.50 11.84
CA THR A 54 5.88 10.70 11.75
C THR A 54 7.07 11.64 11.76
N LEU A 55 8.04 11.35 12.64
CA LEU A 55 9.30 12.09 12.70
C LEU A 55 10.25 11.55 11.62
N ILE A 56 10.67 12.41 10.70
CA ILE A 56 11.64 12.12 9.65
C ILE A 56 12.53 13.34 9.50
N ASP A 57 13.83 13.17 9.49
CA ASP A 57 14.82 14.23 9.33
C ASP A 57 14.60 15.43 10.29
N ASN A 58 14.27 15.14 11.55
CA ASN A 58 13.93 16.10 12.61
C ASN A 58 12.65 16.93 12.36
N GLU A 59 11.82 16.56 11.40
CA GLU A 59 10.53 17.18 11.14
C GLU A 59 9.38 16.20 11.37
N ILE A 60 8.32 16.67 12.05
CA ILE A 60 7.09 15.90 12.19
C ILE A 60 6.15 16.25 11.04
N SER A 61 5.76 15.25 10.27
CA SER A 61 4.82 15.43 9.17
C SER A 61 3.92 14.20 9.00
N GLY A 62 2.72 14.43 8.44
CA GLY A 62 1.80 13.34 8.14
C GLY A 62 2.38 12.39 7.11
N ARG A 63 2.37 11.10 7.40
CA ARG A 63 2.75 10.02 6.48
C ARG A 63 1.64 8.99 6.41
N ARG A 64 1.39 8.46 5.22
CA ARG A 64 0.39 7.40 5.04
C ARG A 64 0.77 6.15 5.79
N VAL A 65 -0.23 5.53 6.40
CA VAL A 65 -0.08 4.30 7.19
C VAL A 65 -1.09 3.26 6.74
N ASP A 66 -0.74 2.00 6.90
CA ASP A 66 -1.69 0.90 6.86
C ASP A 66 -1.48 -0.04 8.05
N LEU A 67 -2.54 -0.78 8.41
CA LEU A 67 -2.50 -1.81 9.44
C LEU A 67 -2.57 -3.18 8.76
N ARG A 68 -1.65 -4.06 9.13
CA ARG A 68 -1.70 -5.49 8.81
C ARG A 68 -2.04 -6.27 10.07
N PRO A 69 -3.31 -6.63 10.30
CA PRO A 69 -3.70 -7.51 11.38
C PRO A 69 -3.30 -8.96 11.04
N PHE A 70 -3.14 -9.77 12.07
CA PHE A 70 -2.92 -11.21 11.95
C PHE A 70 -4.18 -11.94 12.38
N CYS A 71 -4.76 -12.68 11.44
CA CYS A 71 -5.99 -13.42 11.64
C CYS A 71 -5.77 -14.90 11.35
N LEU A 72 -6.13 -15.76 12.30
CA LEU A 72 -6.16 -17.20 12.12
C LEU A 72 -7.61 -17.62 11.84
N LEU A 73 -7.80 -18.32 10.72
CA LEU A 73 -9.08 -18.84 10.31
C LEU A 73 -9.10 -20.37 10.51
N GLY A 74 -9.82 -20.83 11.53
CA GLY A 74 -10.09 -22.23 11.82
C GLY A 74 -11.58 -22.43 12.03
N GLU A 75 -11.98 -23.29 12.97
CA GLU A 75 -13.39 -23.39 13.39
C GLU A 75 -13.91 -22.05 13.94
N LYS A 76 -13.03 -21.25 14.51
CA LYS A 76 -13.30 -19.88 14.96
C LYS A 76 -12.25 -18.94 14.41
N VAL A 77 -12.67 -17.72 14.13
CA VAL A 77 -11.75 -16.63 13.80
C VAL A 77 -11.05 -16.18 15.07
N GLN A 78 -9.72 -16.13 15.03
CA GLN A 78 -8.87 -15.62 16.11
C GLN A 78 -8.04 -14.47 15.59
N LEU A 79 -8.10 -13.33 16.24
CA LEU A 79 -7.25 -12.19 15.96
C LEU A 79 -6.12 -12.13 16.98
N CYS A 80 -4.90 -11.96 16.49
CA CYS A 80 -3.79 -11.60 17.37
C CYS A 80 -4.06 -10.21 17.97
N PRO A 81 -3.89 -10.00 19.29
CA PRO A 81 -4.06 -8.70 19.91
C PRO A 81 -2.88 -7.77 19.58
N GLY A 82 -2.81 -7.33 18.34
CA GLY A 82 -1.75 -6.52 17.78
C GLY A 82 -1.73 -6.57 16.27
N GLY A 83 -0.73 -5.95 15.67
CA GLY A 83 -0.58 -5.93 14.22
C GLY A 83 0.71 -5.23 13.80
N LEU A 84 0.98 -5.23 12.51
CA LEU A 84 2.06 -4.46 11.93
C LEU A 84 1.50 -3.19 11.30
N THR A 85 1.80 -2.03 11.87
CA THR A 85 1.55 -0.75 11.23
C THR A 85 2.74 -0.37 10.37
N ARG A 86 2.50 -0.26 9.04
CA ARG A 86 3.52 0.21 8.10
C ARG A 86 3.32 1.69 7.83
N VAL A 87 4.41 2.40 7.53
CA VAL A 87 4.39 3.83 7.25
C VAL A 87 5.20 4.15 6.00
N ALA A 88 4.65 5.02 5.14
CA ALA A 88 5.36 5.53 3.98
C ALA A 88 6.32 6.64 4.42
N LEU A 89 7.64 6.43 4.32
CA LEU A 89 8.63 7.44 4.70
C LEU A 89 8.76 8.54 3.64
N GLY A 90 8.59 8.21 2.35
CA GLY A 90 8.58 9.19 1.27
C GLY A 90 7.39 10.16 1.36
N LYS A 91 7.67 11.46 1.21
CA LYS A 91 6.63 12.50 1.20
C LYS A 91 5.65 12.27 0.04
N GLY A 92 4.36 12.17 0.36
CA GLY A 92 3.31 11.95 -0.64
C GLY A 92 3.25 10.54 -1.24
N SER A 93 4.09 9.60 -0.77
CA SER A 93 4.06 8.21 -1.22
C SER A 93 2.74 7.52 -0.84
N TYR A 94 2.22 6.68 -1.75
CA TYR A 94 1.14 5.73 -1.49
C TYR A 94 1.67 4.34 -1.09
N VAL A 95 2.97 4.11 -1.27
CA VAL A 95 3.59 2.82 -0.98
C VAL A 95 4.14 2.84 0.43
N VAL A 96 3.60 2.00 1.28
CA VAL A 96 4.01 1.82 2.69
C VAL A 96 4.95 0.62 2.88
N ASN A 97 5.27 -0.08 1.80
CA ASN A 97 6.04 -1.32 1.87
C ASN A 97 7.51 -1.06 2.25
N SER A 98 8.02 -1.82 3.20
CA SER A 98 9.41 -1.72 3.66
C SER A 98 10.43 -1.99 2.54
N SER A 99 10.13 -2.86 1.57
CA SER A 99 10.98 -3.12 0.41
C SER A 99 11.14 -1.90 -0.52
N GLN A 100 10.31 -0.88 -0.38
CA GLN A 100 10.37 0.37 -1.13
C GLN A 100 10.60 1.58 -0.23
N GLY A 101 11.36 1.41 0.84
CA GLY A 101 11.72 2.49 1.75
C GLY A 101 10.61 2.89 2.73
N GLY A 102 9.64 2.01 2.97
CA GLY A 102 8.69 2.18 4.07
C GLY A 102 9.28 1.79 5.42
N GLY A 103 8.69 2.31 6.48
CA GLY A 103 9.02 1.98 7.86
C GLY A 103 7.87 1.30 8.60
N VAL A 104 8.06 1.13 9.89
CA VAL A 104 7.05 0.58 10.81
C VAL A 104 6.80 1.53 11.97
N LYS A 105 5.60 1.45 12.55
CA LYS A 105 5.21 2.13 13.79
C LYS A 105 4.65 1.10 14.76
N ASP A 106 4.75 1.40 16.04
CA ASP A 106 4.11 0.59 17.07
C ASP A 106 2.59 0.60 16.88
N THR A 107 1.99 -0.56 17.12
CA THR A 107 0.53 -0.74 17.07
C THR A 107 0.03 -0.99 18.49
N TRP A 108 -0.75 -0.06 19.01
CA TRP A 108 -1.36 -0.18 20.32
C TRP A 108 -2.82 -0.57 20.17
N VAL A 109 -3.21 -1.67 20.78
CA VAL A 109 -4.59 -2.11 20.87
C VAL A 109 -5.12 -1.68 22.24
N LEU A 110 -6.12 -0.82 22.21
CA LEU A 110 -6.74 -0.35 23.46
C LEU A 110 -7.65 -1.44 24.01
N ALA A 111 -7.64 -1.59 25.32
CA ALA A 111 -8.65 -2.38 26.02
C ALA A 111 -9.96 -1.57 26.09
N ASP A 112 -11.10 -2.26 26.01
CA ASP A 112 -12.43 -1.68 26.25
C ASP A 112 -12.61 -1.29 27.74
#